data_d696c5b4f878db6a43930e5350e3de5a
#
_entry.id   d696c5b4f878db6a43930e5350e3de5a
#
_cell.length_a   1.000
_cell.length_b   1.000
_cell.length_c   1.000
_cell.angle_alpha   90.00
_cell.angle_beta   90.00
_cell.angle_gamma   90.00
#
_symmetry.space_group_name_H-M   'P 1'
#
loop_
_entity.id
_entity.type
_entity.pdbx_description
1 polymer ?
#
loop_
_entity_poly.entity_id
_entity_poly.type
_entity_poly.pdbx_seq_one_letter_code
_entity_poly.pdbx_strand_id
1 'polypeptide(L)'
;VLVSNYSPMMAGFVAVMSTLVASLTANAVRWALNTGHPSVAGSTRETISQFCFREFKTVLGALEKGAKSAVMVSVACAAAGIIVGMVTLTGMGLKFSSLVLDLSFGIKALAILLIGAASLVLGMGLPVTASYIVLATLAGPALLDMGVPIMVAHMIVFWYSQDANVTPPVSLASFAGAGVAGANPMRTAFTSWKLAKGLYIIPIIMAYRPLLGIGQNYDLLNWQVAWTMSVTTLGLVAFASGLERYFLRRASWPETILFWLAAAGLFWPTYWADAAGLVALTMVVLLQIFHKPKTGWAARLPEQEFP
;
A
#
# COMPACT_ATOMS: atom_id res chain seq x y z
N VAL A 1 12.30 -17.38 4.30
CA VAL A 1 12.07 -17.44 5.77
C VAL A 1 10.58 -17.50 6.06
N LEU A 2 9.77 -16.53 5.60
CA LEU A 2 8.30 -16.55 5.83
C LEU A 2 7.62 -17.75 5.16
N VAL A 3 7.96 -18.05 3.92
CA VAL A 3 7.45 -19.23 3.19
C VAL A 3 7.84 -20.55 3.86
N SER A 4 8.94 -20.55 4.60
CA SER A 4 9.41 -21.71 5.36
C SER A 4 8.84 -21.79 6.80
N ASN A 5 7.75 -21.07 7.09
CA ASN A 5 7.04 -21.05 8.37
C ASN A 5 7.86 -20.59 9.59
N TYR A 6 8.93 -19.83 9.38
CA TYR A 6 9.63 -19.17 10.49
C TYR A 6 8.86 -17.92 10.95
N SER A 7 9.12 -17.53 12.21
CA SER A 7 8.44 -16.36 12.78
C SER A 7 8.76 -15.05 12.02
N PRO A 8 7.85 -14.07 12.00
CA PRO A 8 8.10 -12.74 11.41
C PRO A 8 9.31 -12.03 12.01
N MET A 9 9.60 -12.26 13.31
CA MET A 9 10.80 -11.71 13.96
C MET A 9 12.08 -12.28 13.36
N MET A 10 12.10 -13.60 13.09
CA MET A 10 13.24 -14.25 12.42
C MET A 10 13.42 -13.74 11.00
N ALA A 11 12.31 -13.50 10.28
CA ALA A 11 12.35 -12.92 8.96
C ALA A 11 12.93 -11.49 8.98
N GLY A 12 12.54 -10.67 9.93
CA GLY A 12 13.11 -9.33 10.16
C GLY A 12 14.61 -9.38 10.47
N PHE A 13 15.02 -10.26 11.37
CA PHE A 13 16.43 -10.44 11.70
C PHE A 13 17.27 -10.85 10.48
N VAL A 14 16.81 -11.86 9.74
CA VAL A 14 17.50 -12.32 8.52
C VAL A 14 17.55 -11.22 7.46
N ALA A 15 16.49 -10.42 7.31
CA ALA A 15 16.49 -9.28 6.39
C ALA A 15 17.55 -8.23 6.76
N VAL A 16 17.66 -7.87 8.04
CA VAL A 16 18.69 -6.93 8.53
C VAL A 16 20.10 -7.50 8.29
N MET A 17 20.33 -8.77 8.64
CA MET A 17 21.63 -9.40 8.45
C MET A 17 22.01 -9.54 6.97
N SER A 18 21.05 -9.91 6.12
CA SER A 18 21.30 -10.00 4.66
C SER A 18 21.60 -8.63 4.04
N THR A 19 20.96 -7.56 4.49
CA THR A 19 21.23 -6.19 4.04
C THR A 19 22.63 -5.74 4.45
N LEU A 20 23.05 -6.04 5.69
CA LEU A 20 24.40 -5.77 6.17
C LEU A 20 25.45 -6.50 5.32
N VAL A 21 25.27 -7.82 5.12
CA VAL A 21 26.19 -8.64 4.31
C VAL A 21 26.23 -8.13 2.87
N ALA A 22 25.09 -7.83 2.25
CA ALA A 22 25.04 -7.31 0.89
C ALA A 22 25.72 -5.94 0.77
N SER A 23 25.56 -5.04 1.75
CA SER A 23 26.23 -3.74 1.77
C SER A 23 27.76 -3.88 1.89
N LEU A 24 28.22 -4.70 2.85
CA LEU A 24 29.64 -4.93 3.07
C LEU A 24 30.31 -5.58 1.85
N THR A 25 29.66 -6.59 1.26
CA THR A 25 30.19 -7.26 0.05
C THR A 25 30.21 -6.33 -1.15
N ALA A 26 29.17 -5.54 -1.38
CA ALA A 26 29.15 -4.55 -2.47
C ALA A 26 30.24 -3.49 -2.31
N ASN A 27 30.45 -3.00 -1.08
CA ASN A 27 31.51 -2.02 -0.79
C ASN A 27 32.92 -2.63 -0.92
N ALA A 28 33.11 -3.88 -0.47
CA ALA A 28 34.38 -4.59 -0.63
C ALA A 28 34.72 -4.83 -2.11
N VAL A 29 33.73 -5.24 -2.91
CA VAL A 29 33.90 -5.42 -4.37
C VAL A 29 34.24 -4.08 -5.05
N ARG A 30 33.54 -3.02 -4.71
CA ARG A 30 33.82 -1.68 -5.24
C ARG A 30 35.23 -1.20 -4.87
N TRP A 31 35.63 -1.42 -3.63
CA TRP A 31 36.98 -1.10 -3.16
C TRP A 31 38.03 -1.90 -3.93
N ALA A 32 37.85 -3.22 -4.09
CA ALA A 32 38.76 -4.09 -4.83
C ALA A 32 38.86 -3.71 -6.32
N LEU A 33 37.75 -3.38 -6.97
CA LEU A 33 37.74 -2.93 -8.37
C LEU A 33 38.39 -1.55 -8.54
N ASN A 34 38.25 -0.62 -7.59
CA ASN A 34 38.80 0.73 -7.67
C ASN A 34 40.30 0.75 -7.39
N THR A 35 40.83 -0.24 -6.67
CA THR A 35 42.29 -0.39 -6.47
C THR A 35 43.01 -0.91 -7.70
N GLY A 36 42.28 -1.43 -8.71
CA GLY A 36 42.85 -1.92 -9.98
C GLY A 36 43.02 -0.85 -11.09
N HIS A 37 42.44 0.32 -10.97
CA HIS A 37 42.57 1.38 -11.98
C HIS A 37 43.39 2.56 -11.49
N PRO A 38 44.60 2.81 -12.04
CA PRO A 38 45.36 4.04 -11.80
C PRO A 38 44.80 5.16 -12.68
N SER A 39 43.71 5.78 -12.31
CA SER A 39 43.19 6.93 -13.03
C SER A 39 42.76 8.02 -12.06
N VAL A 40 43.37 9.14 -12.22
CA VAL A 40 43.24 10.45 -11.60
C VAL A 40 44.30 10.71 -10.51
N ALA A 41 45.25 11.49 -10.91
CA ALA A 41 46.28 12.06 -10.03
C ALA A 41 45.64 12.82 -8.86
N GLY A 42 45.86 12.31 -7.63
CA GLY A 42 45.39 12.94 -6.39
C GLY A 42 44.59 12.06 -5.42
N SER A 43 44.16 10.89 -5.78
CA SER A 43 43.44 9.98 -4.86
C SER A 43 44.46 9.14 -4.09
N THR A 44 44.65 9.43 -2.82
CA THR A 44 45.41 8.60 -1.88
C THR A 44 44.77 7.20 -1.85
N ARG A 45 45.59 6.19 -2.17
CA ARG A 45 45.18 4.78 -2.13
C ARG A 45 44.65 4.44 -0.73
N GLU A 46 43.38 4.20 -0.60
CA GLU A 46 42.75 3.85 0.67
C GLU A 46 43.34 2.53 1.17
N THR A 47 43.98 2.56 2.31
CA THR A 47 44.59 1.38 2.94
C THR A 47 43.47 0.47 3.48
N ILE A 48 43.70 -0.86 3.53
CA ILE A 48 42.73 -1.82 4.09
C ILE A 48 42.24 -1.40 5.49
N SER A 49 43.11 -0.86 6.33
CA SER A 49 42.72 -0.39 7.67
C SER A 49 41.77 0.81 7.62
N GLN A 50 41.96 1.72 6.68
CA GLN A 50 41.06 2.88 6.49
C GLN A 50 39.68 2.41 5.97
N PHE A 51 39.66 1.48 5.02
CA PHE A 51 38.45 0.86 4.54
C PHE A 51 37.66 0.18 5.67
N CYS A 52 38.33 -0.70 6.44
CA CYS A 52 37.68 -1.39 7.56
C CYS A 52 37.17 -0.42 8.62
N PHE A 53 37.91 0.62 8.94
CA PHE A 53 37.51 1.65 9.90
C PHE A 53 36.29 2.45 9.40
N ARG A 54 36.25 2.80 8.12
CA ARG A 54 35.13 3.48 7.48
C ARG A 54 33.87 2.64 7.51
N GLU A 55 33.98 1.34 7.11
CA GLU A 55 32.84 0.42 7.13
C GLU A 55 32.32 0.19 8.55
N PHE A 56 33.21 0.03 9.53
CA PHE A 56 32.82 -0.08 10.94
C PHE A 56 32.05 1.16 11.42
N LYS A 57 32.54 2.36 11.09
CA LYS A 57 31.87 3.62 11.44
C LYS A 57 30.52 3.74 10.74
N THR A 58 30.40 3.28 9.50
CA THR A 58 29.15 3.27 8.73
C THR A 58 28.11 2.32 9.37
N VAL A 59 28.53 1.12 9.75
CA VAL A 59 27.67 0.16 10.45
C VAL A 59 27.22 0.71 11.81
N LEU A 60 28.15 1.30 12.57
CA LEU A 60 27.83 1.89 13.88
C LEU A 60 26.84 3.06 13.74
N GLY A 61 27.03 3.92 12.73
CA GLY A 61 26.11 5.00 12.41
C GLY A 61 24.72 4.50 11.95
N ALA A 62 24.68 3.39 11.21
CA ALA A 62 23.43 2.76 10.82
C ALA A 62 22.68 2.17 12.04
N LEU A 63 23.40 1.53 12.96
CA LEU A 63 22.82 1.03 14.21
C LEU A 63 22.31 2.15 15.11
N GLU A 64 23.04 3.26 15.23
CA GLU A 64 22.60 4.43 15.98
C GLU A 64 21.30 5.02 15.40
N LYS A 65 21.24 5.20 14.08
CA LYS A 65 20.04 5.68 13.39
C LYS A 65 18.88 4.72 13.56
N GLY A 66 19.14 3.41 13.44
CA GLY A 66 18.14 2.37 13.67
C GLY A 66 17.59 2.40 15.10
N ALA A 67 18.45 2.51 16.10
CA ALA A 67 18.05 2.64 17.50
C ALA A 67 17.20 3.89 17.75
N LYS A 68 17.59 5.04 17.21
CA LYS A 68 16.77 6.28 17.33
C LYS A 68 15.39 6.13 16.69
N SER A 69 15.32 5.48 15.52
CA SER A 69 14.04 5.19 14.88
C SER A 69 13.18 4.22 15.68
N ALA A 70 13.80 3.20 16.29
CA ALA A 70 13.11 2.23 17.13
C ALA A 70 12.51 2.89 18.39
N VAL A 71 13.18 3.87 19.00
CA VAL A 71 12.65 4.65 20.13
C VAL A 71 11.34 5.35 19.75
N MET A 72 11.31 6.01 18.59
CA MET A 72 10.11 6.71 18.12
C MET A 72 8.92 5.76 17.98
N VAL A 73 9.15 4.60 17.35
CA VAL A 73 8.10 3.58 17.17
C VAL A 73 7.66 3.00 18.52
N SER A 74 8.59 2.73 19.44
CA SER A 74 8.29 2.19 20.76
C SER A 74 7.44 3.15 21.60
N VAL A 75 7.76 4.44 21.60
CA VAL A 75 6.99 5.47 22.30
C VAL A 75 5.57 5.58 21.72
N ALA A 76 5.45 5.57 20.39
CA ALA A 76 4.15 5.61 19.75
C ALA A 76 3.30 4.36 20.04
N CYS A 77 3.91 3.17 20.06
CA CYS A 77 3.23 1.92 20.45
C CYS A 77 2.81 1.94 21.94
N ALA A 78 3.63 2.50 22.82
CA ALA A 78 3.27 2.67 24.24
C ALA A 78 2.06 3.61 24.39
N ALA A 79 2.06 4.74 23.68
CA ALA A 79 0.90 5.66 23.68
C ALA A 79 -0.36 4.98 23.12
N ALA A 80 -0.23 4.22 22.02
CA ALA A 80 -1.33 3.41 21.47
C ALA A 80 -1.85 2.38 22.49
N GLY A 81 -0.95 1.74 23.25
CA GLY A 81 -1.32 0.81 24.33
C GLY A 81 -2.16 1.45 25.42
N ILE A 82 -1.84 2.71 25.80
CA ILE A 82 -2.65 3.48 26.74
C ILE A 82 -4.05 3.75 26.17
N ILE A 83 -4.14 4.16 24.91
CA ILE A 83 -5.43 4.39 24.22
C ILE A 83 -6.26 3.09 24.22
N VAL A 84 -5.66 1.97 23.83
CA VAL A 84 -6.32 0.65 23.82
C VAL A 84 -6.82 0.28 25.23
N GLY A 85 -6.00 0.48 26.26
CA GLY A 85 -6.40 0.25 27.65
C GLY A 85 -7.63 1.08 28.03
N MET A 86 -7.65 2.37 27.70
CA MET A 86 -8.80 3.25 27.96
C MET A 86 -10.05 2.84 27.17
N VAL A 87 -9.90 2.49 25.89
CA VAL A 87 -11.00 2.00 25.04
C VAL A 87 -11.61 0.72 25.62
N THR A 88 -10.78 -0.21 26.09
CA THR A 88 -11.23 -1.47 26.70
C THR A 88 -11.94 -1.24 28.03
N LEU A 89 -11.35 -0.43 28.93
CA LEU A 89 -11.92 -0.12 30.23
C LEU A 89 -13.26 0.62 30.15
N THR A 90 -13.40 1.53 29.19
CA THR A 90 -14.61 2.34 29.01
C THR A 90 -15.69 1.66 28.16
N GLY A 91 -15.40 0.52 27.54
CA GLY A 91 -16.29 -0.15 26.59
C GLY A 91 -16.54 0.65 25.29
N MET A 92 -15.70 1.65 25.01
CA MET A 92 -15.84 2.47 23.79
C MET A 92 -15.73 1.66 22.49
N GLY A 93 -14.99 0.55 22.51
CA GLY A 93 -14.90 -0.35 21.35
C GLY A 93 -16.27 -0.92 20.96
N LEU A 94 -17.06 -1.36 21.96
CA LEU A 94 -18.41 -1.87 21.73
C LEU A 94 -19.36 -0.77 21.23
N LYS A 95 -19.27 0.44 21.81
CA LYS A 95 -20.08 1.59 21.33
C LYS A 95 -19.71 2.00 19.92
N PHE A 96 -18.43 1.99 19.57
CA PHE A 96 -17.99 2.25 18.21
C PHE A 96 -18.51 1.19 17.24
N SER A 97 -18.44 -0.09 17.63
CA SER A 97 -18.97 -1.20 16.82
C SER A 97 -20.46 -1.06 16.59
N SER A 98 -21.27 -0.81 17.65
CA SER A 98 -22.72 -0.64 17.49
C SER A 98 -23.04 0.56 16.58
N LEU A 99 -22.33 1.66 16.73
CA LEU A 99 -22.51 2.85 15.90
C LEU A 99 -22.20 2.55 14.41
N VAL A 100 -21.14 1.80 14.13
CA VAL A 100 -20.83 1.37 12.76
C VAL A 100 -21.90 0.46 12.20
N LEU A 101 -22.40 -0.51 13.00
CA LEU A 101 -23.46 -1.43 12.60
C LEU A 101 -24.76 -0.67 12.30
N ASP A 102 -25.17 0.25 13.18
CA ASP A 102 -26.37 1.06 13.02
C ASP A 102 -26.29 1.95 11.78
N LEU A 103 -25.20 2.68 11.60
CA LEU A 103 -24.99 3.56 10.44
C LEU A 103 -24.79 2.80 9.12
N SER A 104 -24.36 1.56 9.18
CA SER A 104 -24.18 0.73 7.99
C SER A 104 -25.46 0.03 7.54
N PHE A 105 -26.56 0.12 8.30
CA PHE A 105 -27.80 -0.60 8.03
C PHE A 105 -27.61 -2.09 7.78
N GLY A 106 -26.58 -2.70 8.38
CA GLY A 106 -26.22 -4.09 8.15
C GLY A 106 -25.52 -4.36 6.81
N ILE A 107 -25.22 -3.34 6.01
CA ILE A 107 -24.52 -3.50 4.73
C ILE A 107 -23.01 -3.54 4.97
N LYS A 108 -22.40 -4.70 4.76
CA LYS A 108 -20.98 -4.97 5.00
C LYS A 108 -20.06 -3.98 4.27
N ALA A 109 -20.32 -3.68 3.01
CA ALA A 109 -19.52 -2.72 2.25
C ALA A 109 -19.56 -1.31 2.86
N LEU A 110 -20.75 -0.87 3.33
CA LEU A 110 -20.91 0.44 3.96
C LEU A 110 -20.19 0.50 5.31
N ALA A 111 -20.26 -0.56 6.10
CA ALA A 111 -19.49 -0.66 7.35
C ALA A 111 -17.98 -0.54 7.11
N ILE A 112 -17.46 -1.24 6.11
CA ILE A 112 -16.05 -1.19 5.75
C ILE A 112 -15.65 0.24 5.31
N LEU A 113 -16.48 0.92 4.53
CA LEU A 113 -16.24 2.32 4.15
C LEU A 113 -16.27 3.27 5.35
N LEU A 114 -17.18 3.08 6.29
CA LEU A 114 -17.24 3.86 7.54
C LEU A 114 -15.98 3.63 8.39
N ILE A 115 -15.53 2.39 8.50
CA ILE A 115 -14.28 2.04 9.17
C ILE A 115 -13.09 2.68 8.45
N GLY A 116 -13.07 2.67 7.11
CA GLY A 116 -12.08 3.37 6.31
C GLY A 116 -12.04 4.88 6.59
N ALA A 117 -13.20 5.53 6.63
CA ALA A 117 -13.29 6.95 6.98
C ALA A 117 -12.80 7.22 8.41
N ALA A 118 -13.18 6.39 9.38
CA ALA A 118 -12.70 6.49 10.75
C ALA A 118 -11.18 6.27 10.84
N SER A 119 -10.63 5.35 10.04
CA SER A 119 -9.19 5.07 10.00
C SER A 119 -8.38 6.26 9.50
N LEU A 120 -8.89 7.02 8.54
CA LEU A 120 -8.24 8.24 8.08
C LEU A 120 -8.11 9.26 9.20
N VAL A 121 -9.15 9.41 10.03
CA VAL A 121 -9.14 10.34 11.18
C VAL A 121 -8.22 9.84 12.28
N LEU A 122 -8.34 8.56 12.65
CA LEU A 122 -7.54 7.94 13.73
C LEU A 122 -6.07 7.76 13.32
N GLY A 123 -5.81 7.54 12.03
CA GLY A 123 -4.45 7.37 11.49
C GLY A 123 -3.68 8.69 11.32
N MET A 124 -4.34 9.84 11.50
CA MET A 124 -3.66 11.13 11.37
C MET A 124 -2.60 11.31 12.45
N GLY A 125 -1.33 11.34 12.03
CA GLY A 125 -0.20 11.58 12.95
C GLY A 125 0.27 10.38 13.78
N LEU A 126 -0.32 9.19 13.59
CA LEU A 126 0.14 7.96 14.21
C LEU A 126 1.02 7.16 13.25
N PRO A 127 2.10 6.53 13.75
CA PRO A 127 2.80 5.50 13.00
C PRO A 127 1.85 4.34 12.66
N VAL A 128 2.12 3.67 11.55
CA VAL A 128 1.30 2.57 11.04
C VAL A 128 0.92 1.52 12.08
N THR A 129 1.90 1.06 12.86
CA THR A 129 1.69 0.04 13.89
C THR A 129 0.72 0.51 14.97
N ALA A 130 0.88 1.75 15.45
CA ALA A 130 0.02 2.34 16.45
C ALA A 130 -1.41 2.54 15.93
N SER A 131 -1.54 3.07 14.73
CA SER A 131 -2.83 3.23 14.04
C SER A 131 -3.56 1.90 13.87
N TYR A 132 -2.85 0.86 13.43
CA TYR A 132 -3.42 -0.48 13.30
C TYR A 132 -3.93 -1.02 14.65
N ILE A 133 -3.14 -0.92 15.72
CA ILE A 133 -3.52 -1.46 17.02
C ILE A 133 -4.80 -0.77 17.55
N VAL A 134 -4.88 0.55 17.47
CA VAL A 134 -6.05 1.31 17.88
C VAL A 134 -7.27 0.96 17.04
N LEU A 135 -7.11 0.95 15.72
CA LEU A 135 -8.21 0.67 14.81
C LEU A 135 -8.70 -0.79 14.92
N ALA A 136 -7.80 -1.75 15.13
CA ALA A 136 -8.17 -3.15 15.34
C ALA A 136 -9.02 -3.34 16.59
N THR A 137 -8.71 -2.60 17.67
CA THR A 137 -9.47 -2.66 18.92
C THR A 137 -10.87 -2.04 18.78
N LEU A 138 -10.99 -0.98 17.98
CA LEU A 138 -12.26 -0.27 17.79
C LEU A 138 -13.15 -0.93 16.73
N ALA A 139 -12.59 -1.24 15.57
CA ALA A 139 -13.34 -1.68 14.39
C ALA A 139 -13.36 -3.20 14.21
N GLY A 140 -12.42 -3.93 14.82
CA GLY A 140 -12.37 -5.38 14.73
C GLY A 140 -13.67 -6.06 15.13
N PRO A 141 -14.24 -5.76 16.30
CA PRO A 141 -15.52 -6.34 16.74
C PRO A 141 -16.65 -6.14 15.74
N ALA A 142 -16.81 -4.91 15.19
CA ALA A 142 -17.86 -4.63 14.19
C ALA A 142 -17.77 -5.52 12.96
N LEU A 143 -16.57 -5.76 12.45
CA LEU A 143 -16.34 -6.63 11.30
C LEU A 143 -16.65 -8.11 11.62
N LEU A 144 -16.28 -8.56 12.82
CA LEU A 144 -16.57 -9.92 13.30
C LEU A 144 -18.06 -10.14 13.45
N ASP A 145 -18.79 -9.19 14.03
CA ASP A 145 -20.26 -9.24 14.20
C ASP A 145 -20.98 -9.28 12.84
N MET A 146 -20.39 -8.71 11.80
CA MET A 146 -20.89 -8.81 10.42
C MET A 146 -20.49 -10.12 9.71
N GLY A 147 -19.86 -11.06 10.41
CA GLY A 147 -19.45 -12.35 9.87
C GLY A 147 -18.22 -12.28 8.96
N VAL A 148 -17.36 -11.27 9.12
CA VAL A 148 -16.07 -11.24 8.45
C VAL A 148 -15.07 -12.10 9.24
N PRO A 149 -14.38 -13.06 8.60
CA PRO A 149 -13.37 -13.87 9.30
C PRO A 149 -12.30 -13.01 9.97
N ILE A 150 -11.83 -13.43 11.16
CA ILE A 150 -10.91 -12.64 11.98
C ILE A 150 -9.67 -12.18 11.23
N MET A 151 -9.05 -13.05 10.43
CA MET A 151 -7.87 -12.72 9.65
C MET A 151 -8.17 -11.65 8.59
N VAL A 152 -9.31 -11.76 7.93
CA VAL A 152 -9.76 -10.79 6.92
C VAL A 152 -10.07 -9.46 7.60
N ALA A 153 -10.73 -9.46 8.75
CA ALA A 153 -11.01 -8.25 9.52
C ALA A 153 -9.72 -7.52 9.89
N HIS A 154 -8.70 -8.24 10.38
CA HIS A 154 -7.39 -7.67 10.69
C HIS A 154 -6.68 -7.14 9.43
N MET A 155 -6.78 -7.82 8.30
CA MET A 155 -6.21 -7.34 7.03
C MET A 155 -6.91 -6.08 6.51
N ILE A 156 -8.23 -5.98 6.63
CA ILE A 156 -9.00 -4.77 6.27
C ILE A 156 -8.53 -3.60 7.13
N VAL A 157 -8.46 -3.80 8.44
CA VAL A 157 -8.02 -2.78 9.40
C VAL A 157 -6.56 -2.37 9.14
N PHE A 158 -5.68 -3.35 8.93
CA PHE A 158 -4.29 -3.08 8.58
C PHE A 158 -4.18 -2.25 7.30
N TRP A 159 -4.94 -2.61 6.27
CA TRP A 159 -4.92 -1.92 4.99
C TRP A 159 -5.31 -0.45 5.13
N TYR A 160 -6.44 -0.17 5.78
CA TYR A 160 -6.89 1.19 6.00
C TYR A 160 -5.98 1.99 6.94
N SER A 161 -5.27 1.36 7.87
CA SER A 161 -4.30 2.04 8.71
C SER A 161 -3.12 2.63 7.93
N GLN A 162 -2.85 2.12 6.70
CA GLN A 162 -1.83 2.64 5.81
C GLN A 162 -2.29 3.85 5.00
N ASP A 163 -3.59 3.97 4.75
CA ASP A 163 -4.15 4.97 3.82
C ASP A 163 -3.88 6.40 4.27
N ALA A 164 -3.83 6.66 5.57
CA ALA A 164 -3.50 7.96 6.13
C ALA A 164 -2.10 8.47 5.71
N ASN A 165 -1.16 7.56 5.41
CA ASN A 165 0.20 7.93 5.00
C ASN A 165 0.28 8.49 3.57
N VAL A 166 -0.70 8.20 2.72
CA VAL A 166 -0.76 8.65 1.33
C VAL A 166 -1.94 9.58 1.05
N THR A 167 -2.82 9.78 2.05
CA THR A 167 -4.05 10.57 1.92
C THR A 167 -3.89 11.94 2.57
N PRO A 168 -4.20 13.05 1.87
CA PRO A 168 -4.26 14.36 2.49
C PRO A 168 -5.29 14.40 3.65
N PRO A 169 -5.08 15.21 4.69
CA PRO A 169 -4.08 16.26 4.82
C PRO A 169 -2.72 15.82 5.37
N VAL A 170 -2.58 14.63 5.93
CA VAL A 170 -1.37 14.21 6.65
C VAL A 170 -0.29 13.67 5.71
N SER A 171 -0.61 12.68 4.88
CA SER A 171 0.20 12.22 3.72
C SER A 171 1.71 12.14 3.94
N LEU A 172 2.16 11.60 5.08
CA LEU A 172 3.57 11.64 5.51
C LEU A 172 4.53 11.08 4.46
N ALA A 173 4.18 9.95 3.84
CA ALA A 173 5.01 9.34 2.81
C ALA A 173 5.12 10.23 1.56
N SER A 174 4.03 10.89 1.18
CA SER A 174 4.00 11.81 0.04
C SER A 174 4.81 13.07 0.30
N PHE A 175 4.76 13.59 1.53
CA PHE A 175 5.56 14.76 1.92
C PHE A 175 7.06 14.43 1.95
N ALA A 176 7.42 13.24 2.45
CA ALA A 176 8.81 12.77 2.39
C ALA A 176 9.30 12.64 0.94
N GLY A 177 8.48 12.05 0.06
CA GLY A 177 8.80 11.94 -1.37
C GLY A 177 8.92 13.30 -2.04
N ALA A 178 8.03 14.26 -1.71
CA ALA A 178 8.11 15.63 -2.20
C ALA A 178 9.40 16.33 -1.77
N GLY A 179 9.83 16.10 -0.51
CA GLY A 179 11.10 16.65 -0.01
C GLY A 179 12.33 16.13 -0.77
N VAL A 180 12.34 14.84 -1.12
CA VAL A 180 13.42 14.25 -1.93
C VAL A 180 13.41 14.78 -3.37
N ALA A 181 12.21 14.97 -3.94
CA ALA A 181 12.04 15.43 -5.32
C ALA A 181 12.13 16.96 -5.48
N GLY A 182 12.21 17.74 -4.38
CA GLY A 182 12.12 19.20 -4.42
C GLY A 182 10.75 19.71 -4.91
N ALA A 183 9.69 18.88 -4.79
CA ALA A 183 8.35 19.17 -5.30
C ALA A 183 7.45 19.79 -4.22
N ASN A 184 6.32 20.38 -4.66
CA ASN A 184 5.34 20.93 -3.72
C ASN A 184 4.65 19.80 -2.93
N PRO A 185 4.75 19.78 -1.57
CA PRO A 185 4.25 18.69 -0.75
C PRO A 185 2.76 18.41 -0.93
N MET A 186 1.93 19.45 -0.96
CA MET A 186 0.48 19.30 -1.06
C MET A 186 0.04 18.78 -2.44
N ARG A 187 0.65 19.25 -3.52
CA ARG A 187 0.40 18.73 -4.88
C ARG A 187 0.81 17.26 -4.98
N THR A 188 1.96 16.90 -4.39
CA THR A 188 2.42 15.51 -4.33
C THR A 188 1.45 14.64 -3.54
N ALA A 189 0.93 15.11 -2.41
CA ALA A 189 -0.07 14.40 -1.62
C ALA A 189 -1.37 14.15 -2.38
N PHE A 190 -1.91 15.13 -3.08
CA PHE A 190 -3.09 14.94 -3.92
C PHE A 190 -2.84 13.99 -5.10
N THR A 191 -1.63 14.02 -5.68
CA THR A 191 -1.25 13.08 -6.73
C THR A 191 -1.14 11.66 -6.20
N SER A 192 -0.50 11.47 -5.03
CA SER A 192 -0.43 10.18 -4.34
C SER A 192 -1.82 9.64 -4.02
N TRP A 193 -2.70 10.47 -3.46
CA TRP A 193 -4.08 10.09 -3.18
C TRP A 193 -4.83 9.68 -4.45
N LYS A 194 -4.63 10.39 -5.54
CA LYS A 194 -5.22 10.06 -6.84
C LYS A 194 -4.76 8.69 -7.35
N LEU A 195 -3.47 8.39 -7.20
CA LEU A 195 -2.90 7.09 -7.59
C LEU A 195 -3.34 5.96 -6.64
N ALA A 196 -3.53 6.28 -5.36
CA ALA A 196 -3.86 5.32 -4.31
C ALA A 196 -5.34 4.92 -4.23
N LYS A 197 -6.22 5.43 -5.11
CA LYS A 197 -7.68 5.19 -5.04
C LYS A 197 -8.08 3.72 -5.03
N GLY A 198 -7.29 2.84 -5.65
CA GLY A 198 -7.50 1.39 -5.58
C GLY A 198 -7.39 0.82 -4.16
N LEU A 199 -6.65 1.47 -3.27
CA LEU A 199 -6.47 1.01 -1.88
C LEU A 199 -7.79 0.97 -1.11
N TYR A 200 -8.73 1.87 -1.39
CA TYR A 200 -10.02 1.93 -0.69
C TYR A 200 -11.00 0.82 -1.11
N ILE A 201 -10.79 0.22 -2.29
CA ILE A 201 -11.67 -0.81 -2.84
C ILE A 201 -11.21 -2.21 -2.41
N ILE A 202 -9.91 -2.45 -2.30
CA ILE A 202 -9.34 -3.76 -1.95
C ILE A 202 -9.91 -4.32 -0.64
N PRO A 203 -10.03 -3.55 0.46
CA PRO A 203 -10.63 -4.06 1.70
C PRO A 203 -12.08 -4.54 1.55
N ILE A 204 -12.87 -3.86 0.71
CA ILE A 204 -14.23 -4.29 0.40
C ILE A 204 -14.21 -5.65 -0.31
N ILE A 205 -13.33 -5.80 -1.31
CA ILE A 205 -13.21 -7.07 -2.05
C ILE A 205 -12.78 -8.20 -1.12
N MET A 206 -11.84 -7.95 -0.21
CA MET A 206 -11.37 -8.93 0.80
C MET A 206 -12.51 -9.47 1.67
N ALA A 207 -13.51 -8.66 1.97
CA ALA A 207 -14.66 -9.09 2.79
C ALA A 207 -15.64 -10.02 2.07
N TYR A 208 -15.63 -10.00 0.74
CA TYR A 208 -16.57 -10.78 -0.07
C TYR A 208 -15.91 -11.92 -0.85
N ARG A 209 -14.61 -11.88 -1.05
CA ARG A 209 -13.85 -12.83 -1.86
C ARG A 209 -12.55 -13.28 -1.18
N PRO A 210 -12.11 -14.53 -1.39
CA PRO A 210 -10.83 -15.04 -0.86
C PRO A 210 -9.63 -14.46 -1.62
N LEU A 211 -9.38 -13.15 -1.46
CA LEU A 211 -8.38 -12.43 -2.26
C LEU A 211 -6.94 -12.91 -2.02
N LEU A 212 -6.61 -13.34 -0.81
CA LEU A 212 -5.25 -13.79 -0.45
C LEU A 212 -5.24 -15.20 0.15
N GLY A 213 -6.29 -15.98 -0.04
CA GLY A 213 -6.45 -17.28 0.63
C GLY A 213 -6.64 -17.15 2.15
N ILE A 214 -6.85 -15.93 2.65
CA ILE A 214 -6.93 -15.63 4.07
C ILE A 214 -8.38 -15.85 4.54
N GLY A 215 -8.54 -16.60 5.62
CA GLY A 215 -9.80 -16.63 6.40
C GLY A 215 -10.76 -17.78 6.13
N GLN A 216 -10.55 -18.64 5.15
CA GLN A 216 -11.44 -19.77 4.84
C GLN A 216 -10.68 -21.05 4.42
N ASN A 217 -9.63 -21.45 5.11
CA ASN A 217 -8.87 -22.69 4.81
C ASN A 217 -8.46 -22.83 3.32
N TYR A 218 -8.29 -21.72 2.61
CA TYR A 218 -7.83 -21.74 1.23
C TYR A 218 -6.31 -21.69 1.21
N ASP A 219 -5.68 -22.68 0.63
CA ASP A 219 -4.28 -22.61 0.27
C ASP A 219 -4.08 -21.51 -0.77
N LEU A 220 -2.95 -20.79 -0.70
CA LEU A 220 -2.57 -19.75 -1.68
C LEU A 220 -2.54 -20.28 -3.12
N LEU A 221 -2.36 -21.60 -3.29
CA LEU A 221 -2.37 -22.31 -4.57
C LEU A 221 -3.78 -22.73 -5.03
N ASN A 222 -4.84 -22.39 -4.29
CA ASN A 222 -6.19 -22.72 -4.68
C ASN A 222 -6.60 -21.91 -5.93
N TRP A 223 -7.23 -22.59 -6.91
CA TRP A 223 -7.74 -21.97 -8.12
C TRP A 223 -8.64 -20.75 -7.84
N GLN A 224 -9.45 -20.80 -6.81
CA GLN A 224 -10.35 -19.69 -6.45
C GLN A 224 -9.57 -18.42 -6.03
N VAL A 225 -8.46 -18.58 -5.32
CA VAL A 225 -7.59 -17.48 -4.93
C VAL A 225 -6.91 -16.88 -6.17
N ALA A 226 -6.33 -17.73 -7.01
CA ALA A 226 -5.68 -17.29 -8.26
C ALA A 226 -6.66 -16.57 -9.19
N TRP A 227 -7.88 -17.10 -9.33
CA TRP A 227 -8.96 -16.47 -10.09
C TRP A 227 -9.32 -15.11 -9.51
N THR A 228 -9.58 -15.01 -8.21
CA THR A 228 -9.94 -13.76 -7.53
C THR A 228 -8.84 -12.72 -7.64
N MET A 229 -7.60 -13.09 -7.46
CA MET A 229 -6.44 -12.19 -7.63
C MET A 229 -6.36 -11.65 -9.05
N SER A 230 -6.51 -12.51 -10.05
CA SER A 230 -6.44 -12.13 -11.47
C SER A 230 -7.57 -11.16 -11.84
N VAL A 231 -8.81 -11.50 -11.47
CA VAL A 231 -9.99 -10.69 -11.75
C VAL A 231 -9.92 -9.34 -11.03
N THR A 232 -9.51 -9.34 -9.75
CA THR A 232 -9.34 -8.10 -8.97
C THR A 232 -8.26 -7.20 -9.59
N THR A 233 -7.15 -7.77 -10.02
CA THR A 233 -6.08 -7.00 -10.68
C THR A 233 -6.57 -6.36 -11.96
N LEU A 234 -7.27 -7.11 -12.81
CA LEU A 234 -7.88 -6.57 -14.02
C LEU A 234 -8.95 -5.50 -13.71
N GLY A 235 -9.74 -5.71 -12.66
CA GLY A 235 -10.70 -4.73 -12.16
C GLY A 235 -10.04 -3.43 -11.70
N LEU A 236 -8.91 -3.50 -11.00
CA LEU A 236 -8.15 -2.32 -10.59
C LEU A 236 -7.56 -1.57 -11.79
N VAL A 237 -7.07 -2.30 -12.81
CA VAL A 237 -6.60 -1.69 -14.06
C VAL A 237 -7.75 -0.98 -14.77
N ALA A 238 -8.91 -1.62 -14.90
CA ALA A 238 -10.09 -1.00 -15.48
C ALA A 238 -10.54 0.25 -14.69
N PHE A 239 -10.56 0.14 -13.35
CA PHE A 239 -10.92 1.25 -12.46
C PHE A 239 -9.96 2.44 -12.61
N ALA A 240 -8.65 2.18 -12.59
CA ALA A 240 -7.64 3.22 -12.77
C ALA A 240 -7.76 3.88 -14.16
N SER A 241 -7.96 3.07 -15.20
CA SER A 241 -8.13 3.56 -16.58
C SER A 241 -9.38 4.43 -16.73
N GLY A 242 -10.47 4.06 -16.06
CA GLY A 242 -11.70 4.84 -16.01
C GLY A 242 -11.53 6.17 -15.28
N LEU A 243 -10.79 6.18 -14.16
CA LEU A 243 -10.51 7.39 -13.38
C LEU A 243 -9.61 8.37 -14.12
N GLU A 244 -8.54 7.88 -14.72
CA GLU A 244 -7.59 8.72 -15.45
C GLU A 244 -8.05 9.03 -16.88
N ARG A 245 -9.13 8.37 -17.34
CA ARG A 245 -9.60 8.43 -18.71
C ARG A 245 -8.49 8.16 -19.74
N TYR A 246 -7.61 7.23 -19.40
CA TYR A 246 -6.46 6.87 -20.19
C TYR A 246 -6.12 5.38 -19.96
N PHE A 247 -5.88 4.65 -21.05
CA PHE A 247 -5.31 3.31 -21.04
C PHE A 247 -4.23 3.21 -22.12
N LEU A 248 -4.55 2.84 -23.33
CA LEU A 248 -3.62 2.92 -24.49
C LEU A 248 -3.61 4.34 -25.09
N ARG A 249 -4.73 5.04 -24.99
CA ARG A 249 -4.94 6.41 -25.42
C ARG A 249 -5.97 7.09 -24.52
N ARG A 250 -6.22 8.40 -24.73
CA ARG A 250 -7.32 9.07 -23.99
C ARG A 250 -8.65 8.39 -24.30
N ALA A 251 -9.35 7.98 -23.27
CA ALA A 251 -10.66 7.34 -23.37
C ALA A 251 -11.74 8.40 -23.66
N SER A 252 -12.60 8.09 -24.60
CA SER A 252 -13.84 8.84 -24.84
C SER A 252 -14.83 8.59 -23.69
N TRP A 253 -15.87 9.42 -23.58
CA TRP A 253 -16.89 9.23 -22.54
C TRP A 253 -17.54 7.83 -22.55
N PRO A 254 -17.95 7.25 -23.69
CA PRO A 254 -18.46 5.89 -23.73
C PRO A 254 -17.45 4.84 -23.29
N GLU A 255 -16.19 4.98 -23.69
CA GLU A 255 -15.11 4.08 -23.27
C GLU A 255 -14.85 4.19 -21.77
N THR A 256 -14.91 5.39 -21.20
CA THR A 256 -14.79 5.62 -19.77
C THR A 256 -15.90 4.92 -19.00
N ILE A 257 -17.15 5.03 -19.45
CA ILE A 257 -18.29 4.33 -18.85
C ILE A 257 -18.08 2.83 -18.94
N LEU A 258 -17.59 2.33 -20.07
CA LEU A 258 -17.34 0.90 -20.26
C LEU A 258 -16.22 0.39 -19.32
N PHE A 259 -15.17 1.19 -19.06
CA PHE A 259 -14.17 0.89 -18.04
C PHE A 259 -14.78 0.82 -16.62
N TRP A 260 -15.69 1.73 -16.28
CA TRP A 260 -16.39 1.71 -14.99
C TRP A 260 -17.29 0.47 -14.86
N LEU A 261 -18.02 0.10 -15.91
CA LEU A 261 -18.84 -1.10 -15.94
C LEU A 261 -17.99 -2.37 -15.84
N ALA A 262 -16.84 -2.41 -16.54
CA ALA A 262 -15.90 -3.52 -16.43
C ALA A 262 -15.37 -3.64 -15.00
N ALA A 263 -14.94 -2.54 -14.37
CA ALA A 263 -14.47 -2.53 -12.99
C ALA A 263 -15.55 -2.99 -12.01
N ALA A 264 -16.77 -2.46 -12.14
CA ALA A 264 -17.91 -2.85 -11.30
C ALA A 264 -18.24 -4.34 -11.42
N GLY A 265 -18.24 -4.89 -12.64
CA GLY A 265 -18.46 -6.32 -12.88
C GLY A 265 -17.34 -7.16 -12.25
N LEU A 266 -16.07 -6.79 -12.44
CA LEU A 266 -14.92 -7.53 -11.93
C LEU A 266 -14.76 -7.43 -10.39
N PHE A 267 -15.33 -6.42 -9.76
CA PHE A 267 -15.35 -6.32 -8.29
C PHE A 267 -16.56 -7.04 -7.66
N TRP A 268 -17.61 -7.30 -8.44
CA TRP A 268 -18.81 -7.97 -7.92
C TRP A 268 -18.53 -9.45 -7.62
N PRO A 269 -18.94 -9.99 -6.44
CA PRO A 269 -18.54 -11.31 -5.98
C PRO A 269 -19.32 -12.48 -6.60
N THR A 270 -19.48 -12.49 -7.93
CA THR A 270 -20.11 -13.59 -8.67
C THR A 270 -19.40 -13.89 -9.98
N TYR A 271 -19.31 -15.16 -10.36
CA TYR A 271 -18.64 -15.56 -11.62
C TYR A 271 -19.30 -14.97 -12.87
N TRP A 272 -20.61 -14.77 -12.85
CA TRP A 272 -21.33 -14.15 -13.97
C TRP A 272 -20.96 -12.68 -14.16
N ALA A 273 -20.78 -11.97 -13.04
CA ALA A 273 -20.31 -10.58 -13.09
C ALA A 273 -18.84 -10.49 -13.55
N ASP A 274 -18.00 -11.47 -13.16
CA ASP A 274 -16.65 -11.59 -13.67
C ASP A 274 -16.63 -11.74 -15.18
N ALA A 275 -17.46 -12.65 -15.72
CA ALA A 275 -17.58 -12.86 -17.16
C ALA A 275 -18.05 -11.58 -17.88
N ALA A 276 -19.08 -10.93 -17.36
CA ALA A 276 -19.57 -9.66 -17.92
C ALA A 276 -18.52 -8.56 -17.87
N GLY A 277 -17.79 -8.45 -16.75
CA GLY A 277 -16.70 -7.50 -16.57
C GLY A 277 -15.53 -7.74 -17.52
N LEU A 278 -15.14 -9.01 -17.74
CA LEU A 278 -14.12 -9.40 -18.72
C LEU A 278 -14.54 -9.08 -20.15
N VAL A 279 -15.79 -9.33 -20.50
CA VAL A 279 -16.33 -8.97 -21.82
C VAL A 279 -16.30 -7.47 -22.02
N ALA A 280 -16.75 -6.68 -21.03
CA ALA A 280 -16.71 -5.23 -21.09
C ALA A 280 -15.27 -4.69 -21.21
N LEU A 281 -14.34 -5.25 -20.43
CA LEU A 281 -12.92 -4.89 -20.49
C LEU A 281 -12.32 -5.21 -21.87
N THR A 282 -12.56 -6.42 -22.37
CA THR A 282 -12.10 -6.83 -23.70
C THR A 282 -12.66 -5.93 -24.78
N MET A 283 -13.95 -5.61 -24.72
CA MET A 283 -14.61 -4.71 -25.67
C MET A 283 -13.98 -3.33 -25.69
N VAL A 284 -13.73 -2.72 -24.53
CA VAL A 284 -13.12 -1.38 -24.47
C VAL A 284 -11.67 -1.38 -24.93
N VAL A 285 -10.91 -2.44 -24.63
CA VAL A 285 -9.53 -2.60 -25.11
C VAL A 285 -9.51 -2.73 -26.65
N LEU A 286 -10.39 -3.56 -27.21
CA LEU A 286 -10.53 -3.69 -28.66
C LEU A 286 -10.93 -2.36 -29.32
N LEU A 287 -11.90 -1.64 -28.74
CA LEU A 287 -12.28 -0.31 -29.23
C LEU A 287 -11.09 0.65 -29.21
N GLN A 288 -10.25 0.60 -28.20
CA GLN A 288 -9.06 1.45 -28.13
C GLN A 288 -7.98 1.06 -29.13
N ILE A 289 -7.84 -0.22 -29.49
CA ILE A 289 -6.87 -0.70 -30.47
C ILE A 289 -7.34 -0.35 -31.88
N PHE A 290 -8.62 -0.60 -32.22
CA PHE A 290 -9.12 -0.46 -33.60
C PHE A 290 -9.56 0.96 -33.95
N HIS A 291 -9.95 1.78 -32.96
CA HIS A 291 -10.34 3.15 -33.22
C HIS A 291 -9.10 4.07 -33.26
N LYS A 292 -8.63 4.39 -34.46
CA LYS A 292 -7.50 5.32 -34.64
C LYS A 292 -7.80 6.65 -33.98
N PRO A 293 -6.87 7.24 -33.21
CA PRO A 293 -7.06 8.58 -32.65
C PRO A 293 -7.28 9.57 -33.80
N LYS A 294 -8.32 10.39 -33.70
CA LYS A 294 -8.42 11.56 -34.56
C LYS A 294 -7.17 12.41 -34.33
N THR A 295 -6.27 12.40 -35.27
CA THR A 295 -5.03 13.16 -35.29
C THR A 295 -5.36 14.64 -35.18
N GLY A 296 -5.33 15.20 -33.99
CA GLY A 296 -5.68 16.62 -33.78
C GLY A 296 -5.20 17.21 -32.48
N TRP A 297 -4.68 16.40 -31.54
CA TRP A 297 -4.29 16.92 -30.23
C TRP A 297 -2.81 16.69 -29.85
N ALA A 298 -2.07 15.90 -30.61
CA ALA A 298 -0.61 15.73 -30.39
C ALA A 298 0.18 17.05 -30.51
N ALA A 299 -0.47 18.10 -31.04
CA ALA A 299 0.11 19.44 -31.15
C ALA A 299 -0.19 20.39 -29.97
N ARG A 300 -0.83 19.91 -28.90
CA ARG A 300 -1.14 20.72 -27.70
C ARG A 300 -0.68 20.02 -26.42
N LEU A 301 0.58 19.67 -26.34
CA LEU A 301 1.24 19.60 -25.03
C LEU A 301 1.55 21.07 -24.69
N PRO A 302 1.04 21.63 -23.59
CA PRO A 302 1.64 22.85 -23.08
C PRO A 302 3.09 22.47 -22.77
N GLU A 303 4.04 23.20 -23.32
CA GLU A 303 5.39 23.25 -22.79
C GLU A 303 5.24 23.52 -21.30
N GLN A 304 5.41 22.48 -20.49
CA GLN A 304 5.54 22.68 -19.06
C GLN A 304 6.90 23.32 -18.87
N GLU A 305 6.91 24.62 -18.80
CA GLU A 305 7.99 25.35 -18.15
C GLU A 305 8.15 24.74 -16.76
N PHE A 306 9.18 23.92 -16.63
CA PHE A 306 9.71 23.56 -15.33
C PHE A 306 10.43 24.79 -14.79
N PRO A 307 9.98 25.39 -13.66
CA PRO A 307 10.76 26.40 -12.97
C PRO A 307 12.02 25.77 -12.34
#